data_8541ce9883c0824f74d563f0c7e45077
#
_entry.id   8541ce9883c0824f74d563f0c7e45077
#
_cell.length_a   1.000
_cell.length_b   1.000
_cell.length_c   1.000
_cell.angle_alpha   90.00
_cell.angle_beta   90.00
_cell.angle_gamma   90.00
#
_symmetry.space_group_name_H-M   'P 1'
#
loop_
_entity.id
_entity.type
_entity.pdbx_description
1 polymer ?
#
loop_
_entity_poly.entity_id
_entity_poly.type
_entity_poly.pdbx_seq_one_letter_code
_entity_poly.pdbx_strand_id
1 'polypeptide(L)'
;MFSLPTLSLKGKVSEQEWQTRVDLAACYRLVADMRWGDLIYTHISAKVPGTDHYLVNAFGLTFDEVTASNLVKVDLEGNILDDTPYGINPAGFTIHSAIHEVRHDAQCVIHLHTLATISVASVKGGLKPWSQYSMFSLPSLSYHSY
;
A
#
# COMPACT_ATOMS: atom_id res chain seq x y z
N MET A 1 14.52 5.10 14.45
CA MET A 1 13.25 5.75 14.84
C MET A 1 12.56 4.79 15.78
N PHE A 2 12.17 5.21 16.99
CA PHE A 2 11.51 4.29 17.92
C PHE A 2 10.04 4.22 17.53
N SER A 3 9.56 3.03 17.11
CA SER A 3 8.13 2.80 16.95
C SER A 3 7.45 2.92 18.33
N LEU A 4 6.33 3.65 18.36
CA LEU A 4 5.53 3.71 19.58
C LEU A 4 4.99 2.31 19.89
N PRO A 5 4.93 1.89 21.16
CA PRO A 5 4.36 0.61 21.50
C PRO A 5 2.88 0.60 21.08
N THR A 6 2.56 -0.23 20.11
CA THR A 6 1.19 -0.40 19.63
C THR A 6 0.58 -1.61 20.32
N LEU A 7 -0.53 -1.42 21.00
CA LEU A 7 -1.28 -2.53 21.59
C LEU A 7 -1.83 -3.44 20.50
N SER A 8 -1.77 -4.75 20.73
CA SER A 8 -2.30 -5.71 19.75
C SER A 8 -3.79 -5.47 19.49
N LEU A 9 -4.17 -5.43 18.21
CA LEU A 9 -5.55 -5.37 17.74
C LEU A 9 -6.19 -6.75 17.56
N LYS A 10 -5.42 -7.83 17.77
CA LYS A 10 -5.95 -9.20 17.70
C LYS A 10 -7.10 -9.38 18.68
N GLY A 11 -8.26 -9.82 18.17
CA GLY A 11 -9.48 -9.98 18.98
C GLY A 11 -10.24 -8.68 19.28
N LYS A 12 -9.76 -7.51 18.80
CA LYS A 12 -10.43 -6.20 18.94
C LYS A 12 -11.10 -5.74 17.65
N VAL A 13 -10.76 -6.36 16.54
CA VAL A 13 -11.35 -6.15 15.21
C VAL A 13 -11.98 -7.47 14.73
N SER A 14 -12.76 -7.43 13.65
CA SER A 14 -13.30 -8.66 13.05
C SER A 14 -12.18 -9.61 12.60
N GLU A 15 -12.45 -10.89 12.55
CA GLU A 15 -11.48 -11.90 12.08
C GLU A 15 -11.05 -11.62 10.63
N GLN A 16 -11.96 -11.18 9.79
CA GLN A 16 -11.68 -10.82 8.39
C GLN A 16 -10.75 -9.60 8.31
N GLU A 17 -11.01 -8.55 9.10
CA GLU A 17 -10.12 -7.39 9.18
C GLU A 17 -8.74 -7.80 9.73
N TRP A 18 -8.72 -8.64 10.78
CA TRP A 18 -7.46 -9.10 11.34
C TRP A 18 -6.61 -9.88 10.33
N GLN A 19 -7.24 -10.77 9.55
CA GLN A 19 -6.54 -11.51 8.50
C GLN A 19 -6.01 -10.55 7.44
N THR A 20 -6.79 -9.57 6.99
CA THR A 20 -6.33 -8.54 6.04
C THR A 20 -5.13 -7.76 6.58
N ARG A 21 -5.14 -7.41 7.89
CA ARG A 21 -4.01 -6.75 8.56
C ARG A 21 -2.74 -7.63 8.56
N VAL A 22 -2.89 -8.91 8.82
CA VAL A 22 -1.77 -9.87 8.81
C VAL A 22 -1.19 -10.01 7.41
N ASP A 23 -2.03 -10.20 6.39
CA ASP A 23 -1.60 -10.37 5.00
C ASP A 23 -0.94 -9.09 4.46
N LEU A 24 -1.51 -7.92 4.77
CA LEU A 24 -0.94 -6.65 4.36
C LEU A 24 0.41 -6.38 5.06
N ALA A 25 0.53 -6.68 6.34
CA ALA A 25 1.80 -6.56 7.07
C ALA A 25 2.86 -7.52 6.50
N ALA A 26 2.47 -8.74 6.13
CA ALA A 26 3.36 -9.69 5.46
C ALA A 26 3.82 -9.17 4.08
N CYS A 27 2.92 -8.55 3.31
CA CYS A 27 3.24 -7.90 2.04
C CYS A 27 4.29 -6.78 2.23
N TYR A 28 4.11 -5.90 3.21
CA TYR A 28 5.10 -4.86 3.56
C TYR A 28 6.47 -5.45 3.89
N ARG A 29 6.50 -6.50 4.71
CA ARG A 29 7.74 -7.20 5.09
C ARG A 29 8.44 -7.82 3.90
N LEU A 30 7.68 -8.45 2.99
CA LEU A 30 8.21 -9.04 1.77
C LEU A 30 8.83 -7.96 0.86
N VAL A 31 8.14 -6.84 0.67
CA VAL A 31 8.64 -5.71 -0.13
C VAL A 31 9.88 -5.08 0.50
N ALA A 32 9.94 -5.00 1.84
CA ALA A 32 11.13 -4.54 2.57
C ALA A 32 12.32 -5.49 2.36
N ASP A 33 12.11 -6.81 2.44
CA ASP A 33 13.14 -7.83 2.21
C ASP A 33 13.70 -7.75 0.79
N MET A 34 12.84 -7.49 -0.20
CA MET A 34 13.22 -7.25 -1.59
C MET A 34 13.93 -5.89 -1.80
N ARG A 35 14.01 -5.03 -0.77
CA ARG A 35 14.58 -3.68 -0.84
C ARG A 35 13.89 -2.78 -1.88
N TRP A 36 12.57 -2.91 -2.00
CA TRP A 36 11.73 -2.12 -2.90
C TRP A 36 11.06 -0.93 -2.21
N GLY A 37 11.22 -0.77 -0.91
CA GLY A 37 10.78 0.39 -0.17
C GLY A 37 11.66 1.62 -0.46
N ASP A 38 11.05 2.80 -0.40
CA ASP A 38 11.72 4.09 -0.53
C ASP A 38 11.37 4.97 0.67
N LEU A 39 12.02 4.73 1.80
CA LEU A 39 11.82 5.43 3.07
C LEU A 39 10.31 5.49 3.43
N ILE A 40 9.74 6.71 3.43
CA ILE A 40 8.34 7.00 3.75
C ILE A 40 7.50 7.35 2.51
N TYR A 41 8.08 7.26 1.31
CA TYR A 41 7.46 7.72 0.06
C TYR A 41 6.66 6.62 -0.66
N THR A 42 6.77 5.39 -0.23
CA THR A 42 6.04 4.24 -0.77
C THR A 42 4.97 3.76 0.20
N HIS A 43 3.89 3.20 -0.32
CA HIS A 43 2.74 2.79 0.49
C HIS A 43 1.97 1.66 -0.20
N ILE A 44 1.32 0.83 0.59
CA ILE A 44 0.48 -0.27 0.14
C ILE A 44 -0.82 -0.20 0.93
N SER A 45 -1.96 -0.38 0.28
CA SER A 45 -3.25 -0.46 0.97
C SER A 45 -4.01 -1.73 0.61
N ALA A 46 -4.90 -2.15 1.50
CA ALA A 46 -5.81 -3.26 1.26
C ALA A 46 -7.20 -2.94 1.81
N LYS A 47 -8.24 -3.27 1.03
CA LYS A 47 -9.64 -3.12 1.47
C LYS A 47 -9.95 -4.03 2.64
N VAL A 48 -10.74 -3.54 3.58
CA VAL A 48 -11.33 -4.35 4.66
C VAL A 48 -12.59 -5.02 4.10
N PRO A 49 -12.66 -6.36 4.07
CA PRO A 49 -13.78 -7.06 3.47
C PRO A 49 -15.15 -6.63 4.06
N GLY A 50 -16.12 -6.40 3.16
CA GLY A 50 -17.49 -6.04 3.53
C GLY A 50 -17.67 -4.58 3.96
N THR A 51 -16.66 -3.73 3.74
CA THR A 51 -16.70 -2.28 4.06
C THR A 51 -16.12 -1.45 2.92
N ASP A 52 -16.30 -0.12 3.00
CA ASP A 52 -15.62 0.84 2.14
C ASP A 52 -14.33 1.39 2.78
N HIS A 53 -13.86 0.74 3.84
CA HIS A 53 -12.64 1.10 4.54
C HIS A 53 -11.43 0.36 3.96
N TYR A 54 -10.24 0.94 4.14
CA TYR A 54 -9.00 0.27 3.79
C TYR A 54 -7.91 0.52 4.83
N LEU A 55 -6.92 -0.36 4.82
CA LEU A 55 -5.75 -0.32 5.69
C LEU A 55 -4.57 0.23 4.89
N VAL A 56 -3.74 1.04 5.54
CA VAL A 56 -2.50 1.60 4.96
C VAL A 56 -1.42 1.67 6.05
N ASN A 57 -0.16 1.79 5.67
CA ASN A 57 0.92 1.96 6.63
C ASN A 57 0.83 3.29 7.39
N ALA A 58 1.23 3.24 8.64
CA ALA A 58 1.42 4.43 9.47
C ALA A 58 2.48 5.36 8.85
N PHE A 59 2.16 6.65 8.73
CA PHE A 59 3.10 7.65 8.20
C PHE A 59 4.32 7.78 9.11
N GLY A 60 5.50 7.75 8.52
CA GLY A 60 6.78 7.86 9.23
C GLY A 60 7.42 6.52 9.59
N LEU A 61 6.73 5.39 9.39
CA LEU A 61 7.31 4.05 9.53
C LEU A 61 7.84 3.54 8.19
N THR A 62 8.99 2.88 8.23
CA THR A 62 9.51 2.11 7.09
C THR A 62 8.80 0.77 6.97
N PHE A 63 8.87 0.12 5.82
CA PHE A 63 8.11 -1.10 5.54
C PHE A 63 8.46 -2.28 6.47
N ASP A 64 9.68 -2.35 6.95
CA ASP A 64 10.14 -3.34 7.93
C ASP A 64 9.62 -3.10 9.35
N GLU A 65 9.13 -1.90 9.65
CA GLU A 65 8.52 -1.55 10.93
C GLU A 65 7.00 -1.81 10.94
N VAL A 66 6.38 -2.09 9.78
CA VAL A 66 4.95 -2.34 9.68
C VAL A 66 4.57 -3.67 10.32
N THR A 67 3.52 -3.65 11.12
CA THR A 67 2.89 -4.80 11.78
C THR A 67 1.38 -4.78 11.56
N ALA A 68 0.71 -5.91 11.76
CA ALA A 68 -0.75 -5.99 11.67
C ALA A 68 -1.48 -5.00 12.60
N SER A 69 -0.86 -4.62 13.71
CA SER A 69 -1.46 -3.75 14.72
C SER A 69 -1.14 -2.26 14.56
N ASN A 70 -0.12 -1.89 13.79
CA ASN A 70 0.20 -0.48 13.53
C ASN A 70 -0.26 0.02 12.14
N LEU A 71 -0.90 -0.84 11.34
CA LEU A 71 -1.64 -0.42 10.17
C LEU A 71 -2.80 0.49 10.58
N VAL A 72 -3.02 1.55 9.82
CA VAL A 72 -4.07 2.55 10.07
C VAL A 72 -5.26 2.24 9.17
N LYS A 73 -6.46 2.17 9.77
CA LYS A 73 -7.72 2.01 9.04
C LYS A 73 -8.30 3.38 8.74
N VAL A 74 -8.69 3.60 7.49
CA VAL A 74 -9.28 4.85 7.02
C VAL A 74 -10.52 4.59 6.16
N ASP A 75 -11.41 5.57 6.10
CA ASP A 75 -12.50 5.64 5.12
C ASP A 75 -12.04 6.31 3.82
N LEU A 76 -12.96 6.45 2.85
CA LEU A 76 -12.69 7.08 1.56
C LEU A 76 -12.49 8.60 1.66
N GLU A 77 -12.92 9.23 2.74
CA GLU A 77 -12.75 10.65 3.04
C GLU A 77 -11.42 10.96 3.75
N GLY A 78 -10.69 9.92 4.21
CA GLY A 78 -9.41 10.04 4.90
C GLY A 78 -9.53 10.16 6.42
N ASN A 79 -10.70 9.91 6.99
CA ASN A 79 -10.85 9.86 8.43
C ASN A 79 -10.20 8.59 8.98
N ILE A 80 -9.39 8.74 10.02
CA ILE A 80 -8.79 7.61 10.72
C ILE A 80 -9.84 7.00 11.65
N LEU A 81 -10.09 5.71 11.49
CA LEU A 81 -11.12 4.98 12.20
C LEU A 81 -10.58 4.13 13.38
N ASP A 82 -9.27 4.03 13.49
CA ASP A 82 -8.59 3.34 14.59
C ASP A 82 -8.24 4.32 15.72
N ASP A 83 -8.23 3.85 16.96
CA ASP A 83 -7.57 4.55 18.08
C ASP A 83 -6.05 4.29 17.98
N THR A 84 -5.37 5.17 17.26
CA THR A 84 -3.95 5.04 16.92
C THR A 84 -3.23 6.38 17.06
N PRO A 85 -1.95 6.38 17.52
CA PRO A 85 -1.15 7.60 17.53
C PRO A 85 -0.59 7.98 16.15
N TYR A 86 -0.81 7.15 15.14
CA TYR A 86 -0.24 7.35 13.81
C TYR A 86 -1.20 8.10 12.88
N GLY A 87 -0.62 8.94 12.01
CA GLY A 87 -1.29 9.51 10.83
C GLY A 87 -1.06 8.67 9.58
N ILE A 88 -1.58 9.16 8.46
CA ILE A 88 -1.37 8.61 7.13
C ILE A 88 -0.64 9.61 6.23
N ASN A 89 -0.02 9.14 5.15
CA ASN A 89 0.57 9.99 4.13
C ASN A 89 -0.54 10.60 3.25
N PRO A 90 -0.72 11.94 3.23
CA PRO A 90 -1.80 12.56 2.44
C PRO A 90 -1.70 12.29 0.93
N ALA A 91 -0.49 12.26 0.38
CA ALA A 91 -0.29 11.96 -1.04
C ALA A 91 -0.65 10.49 -1.36
N GLY A 92 -0.24 9.55 -0.49
CA GLY A 92 -0.62 8.15 -0.60
C GLY A 92 -2.13 7.96 -0.46
N PHE A 93 -2.76 8.66 0.47
CA PHE A 93 -4.21 8.64 0.62
C PHE A 93 -4.91 9.04 -0.69
N THR A 94 -4.54 10.18 -1.30
CA THR A 94 -5.18 10.68 -2.53
C THR A 94 -5.13 9.68 -3.68
N ILE A 95 -3.99 9.01 -3.87
CA ILE A 95 -3.83 8.01 -4.93
C ILE A 95 -4.68 6.77 -4.64
N HIS A 96 -4.57 6.24 -3.42
CA HIS A 96 -5.21 4.97 -3.06
C HIS A 96 -6.73 5.10 -2.92
N SER A 97 -7.24 6.19 -2.33
CA SER A 97 -8.68 6.44 -2.21
C SER A 97 -9.35 6.52 -3.58
N ALA A 98 -8.76 7.26 -4.53
CA ALA A 98 -9.28 7.38 -5.88
C ALA A 98 -9.38 6.03 -6.60
N ILE A 99 -8.39 5.13 -6.41
CA ILE A 99 -8.43 3.78 -6.97
C ILE A 99 -9.50 2.93 -6.26
N HIS A 100 -9.50 2.92 -4.94
CA HIS A 100 -10.47 2.13 -4.17
C HIS A 100 -11.91 2.56 -4.37
N GLU A 101 -12.17 3.85 -4.65
CA GLU A 101 -13.49 4.39 -4.96
C GLU A 101 -14.04 3.84 -6.28
N VAL A 102 -13.22 3.83 -7.34
CA VAL A 102 -13.70 3.48 -8.70
C VAL A 102 -13.45 2.02 -9.09
N ARG A 103 -12.52 1.33 -8.42
CA ARG A 103 -12.14 -0.06 -8.71
C ARG A 103 -12.56 -0.97 -7.56
N HIS A 104 -13.83 -1.35 -7.54
CA HIS A 104 -14.36 -2.22 -6.49
C HIS A 104 -13.73 -3.63 -6.48
N ASP A 105 -13.16 -4.05 -7.61
CA ASP A 105 -12.41 -5.30 -7.79
C ASP A 105 -10.97 -5.21 -7.26
N ALA A 106 -10.39 -4.01 -7.12
CA ALA A 106 -9.04 -3.82 -6.60
C ALA A 106 -9.02 -3.96 -5.07
N GLN A 107 -8.64 -5.14 -4.59
CA GLN A 107 -8.56 -5.41 -3.15
C GLN A 107 -7.29 -4.85 -2.52
N CYS A 108 -6.22 -4.65 -3.29
CA CYS A 108 -4.95 -4.11 -2.84
C CYS A 108 -4.40 -3.14 -3.89
N VAL A 109 -3.78 -2.05 -3.42
CA VAL A 109 -3.07 -1.08 -4.25
C VAL A 109 -1.64 -0.97 -3.72
N ILE A 110 -0.65 -1.09 -4.62
CA ILE A 110 0.77 -1.02 -4.29
C ILE A 110 1.40 0.14 -5.06
N HIS A 111 2.01 1.08 -4.34
CA HIS A 111 2.79 2.18 -4.88
C HIS A 111 4.25 2.03 -4.48
N LEU A 112 5.14 1.84 -5.46
CA LEU A 112 6.57 1.62 -5.24
C LEU A 112 7.41 2.48 -6.19
N HIS A 113 8.66 2.76 -5.77
CA HIS A 113 9.65 3.53 -6.51
C HIS A 113 10.87 2.66 -6.88
N THR A 114 10.67 1.45 -7.39
CA THR A 114 11.83 0.62 -7.75
C THR A 114 12.61 1.28 -8.89
N LEU A 115 13.93 1.17 -8.85
CA LEU A 115 14.78 1.77 -9.88
C LEU A 115 14.37 1.34 -11.29
N ALA A 116 14.03 0.07 -11.48
CA ALA A 116 13.61 -0.45 -12.77
C ALA A 116 12.30 0.19 -13.27
N THR A 117 11.27 0.30 -12.40
CA THR A 117 9.98 0.89 -12.79
C THR A 117 10.09 2.39 -13.04
N ILE A 118 10.81 3.13 -12.20
CA ILE A 118 11.06 4.56 -12.41
C ILE A 118 11.83 4.79 -13.72
N SER A 119 12.86 3.98 -14.00
CA SER A 119 13.64 4.10 -15.23
C SER A 119 12.76 3.93 -16.47
N VAL A 120 11.89 2.92 -16.48
CA VAL A 120 10.96 2.67 -17.60
C VAL A 120 9.92 3.80 -17.70
N ALA A 121 9.35 4.24 -16.57
CA ALA A 121 8.36 5.32 -16.55
C ALA A 121 8.93 6.67 -17.06
N SER A 122 10.22 6.91 -16.84
CA SER A 122 10.91 8.15 -17.26
C SER A 122 11.32 8.17 -18.73
N VAL A 123 11.28 7.04 -19.43
CA VAL A 123 11.69 6.95 -20.83
C VAL A 123 10.52 7.28 -21.74
N LYS A 124 10.75 8.17 -22.74
CA LYS A 124 9.75 8.47 -23.76
C LYS A 124 9.33 7.19 -24.51
N GLY A 125 8.04 6.90 -24.48
CA GLY A 125 7.43 5.71 -25.07
C GLY A 125 7.50 4.46 -24.18
N GLY A 126 7.93 4.60 -22.92
CA GLY A 126 7.80 3.58 -21.86
C GLY A 126 8.38 2.21 -22.17
N LEU A 127 7.76 1.19 -21.63
CA LEU A 127 8.16 -0.21 -21.80
C LEU A 127 8.02 -0.66 -23.25
N LYS A 128 9.07 -1.31 -23.77
CA LYS A 128 9.11 -1.83 -25.17
C LYS A 128 9.09 -3.36 -25.16
N PRO A 129 8.56 -4.00 -26.24
CA PRO A 129 8.47 -5.46 -26.34
C PRO A 129 9.82 -6.10 -26.72
N TRP A 130 10.89 -5.78 -25.99
CA TRP A 130 12.23 -6.22 -26.30
C TRP A 130 12.64 -7.53 -25.61
N SER A 131 11.84 -7.98 -24.65
CA SER A 131 12.11 -9.21 -23.92
C SER A 131 10.81 -9.95 -23.59
N GLN A 132 10.92 -11.25 -23.31
CA GLN A 132 9.79 -12.05 -22.83
C GLN A 132 9.15 -11.44 -21.59
N TYR A 133 9.95 -10.90 -20.65
CA TYR A 133 9.44 -10.27 -19.43
C TYR A 133 8.61 -9.03 -19.71
N SER A 134 9.02 -8.19 -20.68
CA SER A 134 8.22 -7.04 -21.08
C SER A 134 6.89 -7.45 -21.72
N MET A 135 6.88 -8.57 -22.47
CA MET A 135 5.65 -9.08 -23.08
C MET A 135 4.62 -9.57 -22.06
N PHE A 136 5.04 -10.04 -20.89
CA PHE A 136 4.11 -10.40 -19.80
C PHE A 136 3.46 -9.17 -19.16
N SER A 137 4.17 -8.04 -19.09
CA SER A 137 3.68 -6.83 -18.44
C SER A 137 2.83 -5.93 -19.37
N LEU A 138 3.18 -5.87 -20.65
CA LEU A 138 2.56 -4.95 -21.60
C LEU A 138 1.01 -5.04 -21.70
N PRO A 139 0.37 -6.23 -21.64
CA PRO A 139 -1.08 -6.33 -21.75
C PRO A 139 -1.86 -5.68 -20.59
N SER A 140 -1.22 -5.55 -19.42
CA SER A 140 -1.81 -4.97 -18.20
C SER A 140 -1.21 -3.62 -17.83
N LEU A 141 -0.28 -3.09 -18.64
CA LEU A 141 0.40 -1.84 -18.36
C LEU A 141 -0.42 -0.66 -18.88
N SER A 142 -0.56 0.36 -18.05
CA SER A 142 -1.09 1.66 -18.44
C SER A 142 -0.16 2.79 -17.97
N TYR A 143 -0.28 3.95 -18.57
CA TYR A 143 0.44 5.14 -18.18
C TYR A 143 -0.56 6.22 -17.79
N HIS A 144 -0.27 6.91 -16.70
CA HIS A 144 -1.03 8.06 -16.24
C HIS A 144 -0.13 9.30 -16.29
N SER A 145 -0.69 10.43 -16.75
CA SER A 145 0.02 11.72 -16.69
C SER A 145 0.04 12.22 -15.25
N TYR A 146 1.18 12.73 -14.84
CA TYR A 146 1.38 13.30 -13.52
C TYR A 146 0.63 14.63 -13.37
#